data_8f56477a93b9cbd738273043392ad507
#
_entry.id   8f56477a93b9cbd738273043392ad507
#
_cell.length_a   1.000
_cell.length_b   1.000
_cell.length_c   1.000
_cell.angle_alpha   90.00
_cell.angle_beta   90.00
_cell.angle_gamma   90.00
#
_symmetry.space_group_name_H-M   'P 1'
#
loop_
_entity.id
_entity.type
_entity.pdbx_description
1 polymer ?
#
loop_
_entity_poly.entity_id
_entity_poly.type
_entity_poly.pdbx_seq_one_letter_code
_entity_poly.pdbx_strand_id
1 'polypeptide(L)'
;MADENPLVGFHFAVDIQGVIKGYFTECSGLGSEHEIIEHKVVTEKGQEIVMKIPGRLKWENIVLKRGITSNMDIWDWRKQVEDGGVDDARRDGSIIMFDQGLNEVARWNFEQAWPSKCSGPSPKADGNEIGIEELEIAHQYIKREK
;
A
#
# COMPACT_ATOMS: atom_id res chain seq x y z
N MET A 1 -23.36 11.26 -13.82
CA MET A 1 -23.83 10.31 -12.79
C MET A 1 -22.71 9.33 -12.50
N ALA A 2 -22.33 9.18 -11.23
CA ALA A 2 -21.30 8.24 -10.87
C ALA A 2 -21.75 6.80 -11.11
N ASP A 3 -20.88 6.01 -11.72
CA ASP A 3 -21.12 4.59 -11.89
C ASP A 3 -20.81 3.88 -10.57
N GLU A 4 -21.80 3.23 -9.99
CA GLU A 4 -21.65 2.50 -8.71
C GLU A 4 -21.34 1.02 -8.90
N ASN A 5 -21.23 0.55 -10.14
CA ASN A 5 -20.87 -0.83 -10.39
C ASN A 5 -19.43 -1.10 -9.97
N PRO A 6 -19.13 -2.31 -9.42
CA PRO A 6 -17.76 -2.67 -9.11
C PRO A 6 -16.87 -2.59 -10.34
N LEU A 7 -15.69 -2.07 -10.16
CA LEU A 7 -14.67 -1.98 -11.19
C LEU A 7 -14.03 -3.36 -11.38
N VAL A 8 -13.78 -3.79 -12.62
CA VAL A 8 -13.19 -5.08 -12.94
C VAL A 8 -12.11 -4.93 -14.01
N GLY A 9 -11.16 -5.84 -14.03
CA GLY A 9 -10.13 -5.90 -15.07
C GLY A 9 -9.12 -4.78 -14.99
N PHE A 10 -8.53 -4.56 -13.81
CA PHE A 10 -7.64 -3.42 -13.58
C PHE A 10 -6.18 -3.70 -13.86
N HIS A 11 -5.48 -2.59 -14.10
CA HIS A 11 -4.02 -2.51 -14.01
C HIS A 11 -3.66 -1.50 -12.93
N PHE A 12 -2.66 -1.83 -12.11
CA PHE A 12 -2.14 -0.91 -11.10
C PHE A 12 -0.85 -0.30 -11.59
N ALA A 13 -0.74 1.01 -11.48
CA ALA A 13 0.50 1.72 -11.70
C ALA A 13 0.93 2.41 -10.42
N VAL A 14 2.23 2.53 -10.25
CA VAL A 14 2.83 3.23 -9.13
C VAL A 14 3.68 4.35 -9.69
N ASP A 15 3.49 5.54 -9.17
CA ASP A 15 4.30 6.71 -9.49
C ASP A 15 4.87 7.25 -8.19
N ILE A 16 6.13 6.97 -7.94
CA ILE A 16 6.87 7.50 -6.78
C ILE A 16 7.92 8.46 -7.32
N GLN A 17 7.81 9.69 -6.93
CA GLN A 17 8.57 10.81 -7.47
C GLN A 17 10.07 10.53 -7.53
N GLY A 18 10.62 10.49 -8.73
CA GLY A 18 12.04 10.30 -8.97
C GLY A 18 12.58 8.89 -8.69
N VAL A 19 11.72 7.93 -8.35
CA VAL A 19 12.16 6.57 -7.98
C VAL A 19 11.51 5.53 -8.86
N ILE A 20 10.19 5.43 -8.85
CA ILE A 20 9.46 4.37 -9.53
C ILE A 20 8.36 4.97 -10.40
N LYS A 21 8.26 4.47 -11.62
CA LYS A 21 7.12 4.73 -12.48
C LYS A 21 6.89 3.48 -13.33
N GLY A 22 5.87 2.72 -12.98
CA GLY A 22 5.61 1.45 -13.67
C GLY A 22 4.39 0.73 -13.15
N TYR A 23 4.12 -0.43 -13.76
CA TYR A 23 2.97 -1.25 -13.46
C TYR A 23 3.31 -2.37 -12.48
N PHE A 24 2.34 -2.72 -11.65
CA PHE A 24 2.43 -3.83 -10.71
C PHE A 24 1.24 -4.76 -10.92
N THR A 25 1.42 -6.04 -10.61
CA THR A 25 0.37 -7.05 -10.77
C THR A 25 -0.56 -7.11 -9.57
N GLU A 26 -0.06 -6.79 -8.39
CA GLU A 26 -0.84 -6.78 -7.16
C GLU A 26 -0.50 -5.58 -6.31
N CYS A 27 -1.52 -5.06 -5.65
CA CYS A 27 -1.39 -3.97 -4.70
C CYS A 27 -2.35 -4.20 -3.54
N SER A 28 -1.88 -4.04 -2.32
CA SER A 28 -2.69 -4.12 -1.11
C SER A 28 -2.23 -3.09 -0.07
N GLY A 29 -2.99 -2.96 1.01
CA GLY A 29 -2.63 -2.03 2.09
C GLY A 29 -3.04 -0.59 1.85
N LEU A 30 -4.06 -0.36 1.03
CA LEU A 30 -4.54 1.00 0.73
C LEU A 30 -5.60 1.44 1.75
N GLY A 31 -5.29 1.33 3.04
CA GLY A 31 -6.27 1.60 4.07
C GLY A 31 -5.66 2.02 5.39
N SER A 32 -6.56 2.19 6.34
CA SER A 32 -6.22 2.58 7.71
C SER A 32 -7.17 1.91 8.67
N GLU A 33 -6.77 1.85 9.93
CA GLU A 33 -7.62 1.34 10.99
C GLU A 33 -7.36 2.10 12.29
N HIS A 34 -8.32 2.04 13.20
CA HIS A 34 -8.14 2.49 14.56
C HIS A 34 -8.09 1.29 15.48
N GLU A 35 -7.26 1.34 16.50
CA GLU A 35 -7.36 0.42 17.61
C GLU A 35 -8.69 0.67 18.31
N ILE A 36 -9.33 -0.39 18.80
CA ILE A 36 -10.58 -0.28 19.53
C ILE A 36 -10.28 -0.34 21.01
N ILE A 37 -10.67 0.70 21.73
CA ILE A 37 -10.58 0.74 23.18
C ILE A 37 -11.95 0.37 23.74
N GLU A 38 -12.00 -0.69 24.54
CA GLU A 38 -13.24 -1.09 25.21
C GLU A 38 -13.33 -0.42 26.56
N HIS A 39 -14.47 0.22 26.82
CA HIS A 39 -14.75 0.89 28.07
C HIS A 39 -16.10 0.41 28.62
N LYS A 40 -16.08 -0.16 29.81
CA LYS A 40 -17.30 -0.62 30.48
C LYS A 40 -17.96 0.56 31.18
N VAL A 41 -19.24 0.74 30.90
CA VAL A 41 -20.07 1.75 31.57
C VAL A 41 -21.37 1.13 32.05
N VAL A 42 -21.95 1.72 33.07
CA VAL A 42 -23.24 1.30 33.60
C VAL A 42 -24.28 2.34 33.21
N THR A 43 -25.37 1.90 32.55
CA THR A 43 -26.45 2.79 32.16
C THR A 43 -27.30 3.21 33.39
N GLU A 44 -28.14 4.21 33.20
CA GLU A 44 -29.08 4.66 34.25
C GLU A 44 -30.01 3.56 34.75
N LYS A 45 -30.26 2.55 33.90
CA LYS A 45 -31.09 1.38 34.25
C LYS A 45 -30.29 0.28 34.93
N GLY A 46 -29.02 0.50 35.26
CA GLY A 46 -28.18 -0.49 35.94
C GLY A 46 -27.63 -1.57 35.02
N GLN A 47 -27.73 -1.39 33.68
CA GLN A 47 -27.19 -2.36 32.74
C GLN A 47 -25.72 -2.02 32.42
N GLU A 48 -24.88 -3.06 32.47
CA GLU A 48 -23.49 -2.94 32.07
C GLU A 48 -23.39 -3.05 30.56
N ILE A 49 -22.78 -2.05 29.90
CA ILE A 49 -22.52 -2.06 28.45
C ILE A 49 -21.04 -1.82 28.21
N VAL A 50 -20.56 -2.33 27.08
CA VAL A 50 -19.21 -2.08 26.63
C VAL A 50 -19.26 -1.06 25.51
N MET A 51 -18.65 0.10 25.73
CA MET A 51 -18.49 1.12 24.69
C MET A 51 -17.18 0.87 23.95
N LYS A 52 -17.24 0.91 22.62
CA LYS A 52 -16.07 0.78 21.77
C LYS A 52 -15.66 2.17 21.30
N ILE A 53 -14.47 2.59 21.69
CA ILE A 53 -13.98 3.94 21.45
C ILE A 53 -12.79 3.85 20.47
N PRO A 54 -12.71 4.75 19.46
CA PRO A 54 -11.53 4.77 18.58
C PRO A 54 -10.26 5.11 19.37
N GLY A 55 -9.27 4.26 19.24
CA GLY A 55 -7.95 4.48 19.83
C GLY A 55 -6.98 5.07 18.80
N ARG A 56 -5.77 4.51 18.75
CA ARG A 56 -4.72 4.99 17.85
C ARG A 56 -5.05 4.70 16.39
N LEU A 57 -4.84 5.67 15.52
CA LEU A 57 -4.90 5.49 14.08
C LEU A 57 -3.64 4.76 13.59
N LYS A 58 -3.83 3.74 12.78
CA LYS A 58 -2.75 3.02 12.11
C LYS A 58 -2.96 3.04 10.61
N TRP A 59 -1.91 3.37 9.88
CA TRP A 59 -1.87 3.23 8.43
C TRP A 59 -1.31 1.86 8.07
N GLU A 60 -1.97 1.18 7.14
CA GLU A 60 -1.46 -0.07 6.61
C GLU A 60 -0.25 0.20 5.70
N ASN A 61 0.71 -0.70 5.72
CA ASN A 61 1.80 -0.63 4.75
C ASN A 61 1.29 -1.04 3.37
N ILE A 62 1.74 -0.35 2.34
CA ILE A 62 1.39 -0.68 0.96
C ILE A 62 2.29 -1.81 0.50
N VAL A 63 1.70 -2.89 -0.02
CA VAL A 63 2.43 -4.04 -0.55
C VAL A 63 2.19 -4.11 -2.06
N LEU A 64 3.28 -4.11 -2.80
CA LEU A 64 3.26 -4.14 -4.26
C LEU A 64 4.04 -5.35 -4.75
N LYS A 65 3.49 -6.04 -5.75
CA LYS A 65 4.14 -7.21 -6.36
C LYS A 65 4.21 -7.04 -7.87
N ARG A 66 5.34 -7.44 -8.44
CA ARG A 66 5.53 -7.47 -9.90
C ARG A 66 6.49 -8.59 -10.29
N GLY A 67 6.45 -9.01 -11.55
CA GLY A 67 7.46 -9.93 -12.07
C GLY A 67 8.85 -9.29 -12.05
N ILE A 68 9.85 -10.07 -11.67
CA ILE A 68 11.22 -9.58 -11.63
C ILE A 68 11.75 -9.33 -13.05
N THR A 69 12.42 -8.21 -13.23
CA THR A 69 13.05 -7.81 -14.49
C THR A 69 14.45 -7.28 -14.20
N SER A 70 15.10 -6.71 -15.21
CA SER A 70 16.39 -6.04 -15.01
C SER A 70 16.25 -4.66 -14.35
N ASN A 71 15.04 -4.19 -14.10
CA ASN A 71 14.82 -2.89 -13.47
C ASN A 71 15.15 -2.96 -11.98
N MET A 72 16.06 -2.12 -11.56
CA MET A 72 16.59 -2.10 -10.18
C MET A 72 16.01 -0.97 -9.33
N ASP A 73 14.97 -0.28 -9.78
CA ASP A 73 14.45 0.92 -9.13
C ASP A 73 14.06 0.71 -7.66
N ILE A 74 13.31 -0.35 -7.37
CA ILE A 74 12.89 -0.64 -5.99
C ILE A 74 14.07 -1.09 -5.11
N TRP A 75 15.02 -1.81 -5.69
CA TRP A 75 16.19 -2.32 -4.98
C TRP A 75 17.14 -1.18 -4.63
N ASP A 76 17.34 -0.24 -5.54
CA ASP A 76 18.17 0.94 -5.30
C ASP A 76 17.56 1.83 -4.21
N TRP A 77 16.24 2.00 -4.23
CA TRP A 77 15.53 2.76 -3.22
C TRP A 77 15.65 2.10 -1.83
N ARG A 78 15.48 0.78 -1.79
CA ARG A 78 15.66 0.01 -0.54
C ARG A 78 17.09 0.09 -0.02
N LYS A 79 18.07 0.04 -0.92
CA LYS A 79 19.48 0.16 -0.58
C LYS A 79 19.79 1.50 0.11
N GLN A 80 19.18 2.56 -0.33
CA GLN A 80 19.33 3.88 0.28
C GLN A 80 18.91 3.87 1.75
N VAL A 81 17.83 3.17 2.08
CA VAL A 81 17.36 3.01 3.47
C VAL A 81 18.31 2.12 4.27
N GLU A 82 18.77 1.00 3.69
CA GLU A 82 19.70 0.09 4.33
C GLU A 82 21.00 0.78 4.72
N ASP A 83 21.43 1.74 3.91
CA ASP A 83 22.64 2.52 4.15
C ASP A 83 22.43 3.69 5.14
N GLY A 84 21.24 3.78 5.76
CA GLY A 84 20.93 4.76 6.79
C GLY A 84 20.27 6.06 6.30
N GLY A 85 19.98 6.18 5.00
CA GLY A 85 19.44 7.40 4.41
C GLY A 85 17.92 7.45 4.36
N VAL A 86 17.22 7.11 5.45
CA VAL A 86 15.74 7.06 5.46
C VAL A 86 15.12 8.43 5.12
N ASP A 87 15.63 9.50 5.72
CA ASP A 87 15.07 10.83 5.48
C ASP A 87 15.22 11.27 4.02
N ASP A 88 16.35 10.94 3.39
CA ASP A 88 16.58 11.22 1.98
C ASP A 88 15.78 10.28 1.07
N ALA A 89 15.41 9.11 1.56
CA ALA A 89 14.63 8.13 0.81
C ALA A 89 13.13 8.42 0.80
N ARG A 90 12.63 9.25 1.70
CA ARG A 90 11.19 9.55 1.78
C ARG A 90 10.70 10.24 0.51
N ARG A 91 9.58 9.75 -0.01
CA ARG A 91 8.96 10.28 -1.23
C ARG A 91 7.45 10.29 -1.11
N ASP A 92 6.85 11.25 -1.77
CA ASP A 92 5.42 11.23 -2.04
C ASP A 92 5.16 10.45 -3.30
N GLY A 93 4.00 9.84 -3.40
CA GLY A 93 3.67 9.05 -4.57
C GLY A 93 2.20 8.75 -4.70
N SER A 94 1.88 7.99 -5.72
CA SER A 94 0.50 7.63 -6.04
C SER A 94 0.40 6.19 -6.49
N ILE A 95 -0.70 5.56 -6.09
CA ILE A 95 -1.16 4.29 -6.65
C ILE A 95 -2.33 4.62 -7.55
N ILE A 96 -2.26 4.20 -8.80
CA ILE A 96 -3.27 4.51 -9.80
C ILE A 96 -3.85 3.20 -10.33
N MET A 97 -5.17 3.13 -10.37
CA MET A 97 -5.87 1.99 -10.93
C MET A 97 -6.48 2.37 -12.27
N PHE A 98 -6.17 1.58 -13.29
CA PHE A 98 -6.66 1.79 -14.66
C PHE A 98 -7.60 0.66 -15.06
N ASP A 99 -8.57 1.00 -15.89
CA ASP A 99 -9.42 -0.01 -16.54
C ASP A 99 -8.67 -0.63 -17.74
N GLN A 100 -9.35 -1.54 -18.45
CA GLN A 100 -8.78 -2.19 -19.63
C GLN A 100 -8.48 -1.22 -20.78
N GLY A 101 -9.20 -0.11 -20.84
CA GLY A 101 -8.96 0.96 -21.81
C GLY A 101 -7.89 1.95 -21.40
N LEU A 102 -7.18 1.68 -20.30
CA LEU A 102 -6.13 2.54 -19.73
C LEU A 102 -6.64 3.90 -19.27
N ASN A 103 -7.91 3.97 -18.85
CA ASN A 103 -8.46 5.16 -18.21
C ASN A 103 -8.27 5.05 -16.70
N GLU A 104 -7.86 6.15 -16.07
CA GLU A 104 -7.73 6.20 -14.62
C GLU A 104 -9.11 6.11 -13.97
N VAL A 105 -9.32 5.09 -13.15
CA VAL A 105 -10.60 4.85 -12.47
C VAL A 105 -10.53 5.05 -10.97
N ALA A 106 -9.35 4.97 -10.39
CA ALA A 106 -9.12 5.27 -8.98
C ALA A 106 -7.69 5.71 -8.75
N ARG A 107 -7.49 6.53 -7.71
CA ARG A 107 -6.17 7.05 -7.39
C ARG A 107 -6.04 7.26 -5.89
N TRP A 108 -4.94 6.80 -5.33
CA TRP A 108 -4.55 7.06 -3.95
C TRP A 108 -3.23 7.80 -3.94
N ASN A 109 -3.17 8.89 -3.20
CA ASN A 109 -1.93 9.64 -2.99
C ASN A 109 -1.43 9.38 -1.58
N PHE A 110 -0.14 9.16 -1.44
CA PHE A 110 0.50 8.93 -0.15
C PHE A 110 1.71 9.85 0.04
N GLU A 111 2.07 10.06 1.30
CA GLU A 111 3.12 11.01 1.67
C GLU A 111 4.18 10.37 2.55
N GLN A 112 5.41 10.86 2.42
CA GLN A 112 6.55 10.48 3.25
C GLN A 112 6.78 8.98 3.29
N ALA A 113 6.68 8.34 2.13
CA ALA A 113 6.83 6.90 2.00
C ALA A 113 8.31 6.51 1.88
N TRP A 114 8.61 5.35 2.42
CA TRP A 114 9.93 4.74 2.30
C TRP A 114 9.76 3.21 2.25
N PRO A 115 10.70 2.51 1.59
CA PRO A 115 10.58 1.05 1.46
C PRO A 115 11.01 0.36 2.76
N SER A 116 10.04 -0.22 3.46
CA SER A 116 10.31 -0.93 4.71
C SER A 116 10.82 -2.35 4.45
N LYS A 117 10.47 -2.93 3.30
CA LYS A 117 10.87 -4.29 2.94
C LYS A 117 10.90 -4.44 1.43
N CYS A 118 11.89 -5.17 0.94
CA CYS A 118 11.99 -5.55 -0.45
C CYS A 118 12.44 -7.00 -0.50
N SER A 119 11.66 -7.86 -1.15
CA SER A 119 11.92 -9.29 -1.20
C SER A 119 12.03 -9.77 -2.63
N GLY A 120 12.97 -10.67 -2.87
CA GLY A 120 13.11 -11.33 -4.15
C GLY A 120 12.21 -12.56 -4.27
N PRO A 121 12.21 -13.19 -5.44
CA PRO A 121 11.42 -14.39 -5.67
C PRO A 121 11.95 -15.58 -4.87
N SER A 122 11.06 -16.53 -4.59
CA SER A 122 11.40 -17.84 -4.01
C SER A 122 11.07 -18.94 -5.02
N PRO A 123 11.83 -19.03 -6.13
CA PRO A 123 11.51 -20.00 -7.17
C PRO A 123 11.77 -21.43 -6.70
N LYS A 124 10.92 -22.35 -7.17
CA LYS A 124 11.15 -23.78 -7.02
C LYS A 124 12.01 -24.26 -8.19
N ALA A 125 12.94 -25.16 -7.92
CA ALA A 125 13.90 -25.63 -8.93
C ALA A 125 13.25 -26.27 -10.15
N ASP A 126 12.05 -26.84 -10.00
CA ASP A 126 11.29 -27.51 -11.04
C ASP A 126 10.04 -26.73 -11.48
N GLY A 127 9.88 -25.50 -11.03
CA GLY A 127 8.72 -24.67 -11.33
C GLY A 127 8.89 -23.86 -12.61
N ASN A 128 7.79 -23.70 -13.34
CA ASN A 128 7.69 -22.80 -14.49
C ASN A 128 7.13 -21.44 -14.10
N GLU A 129 7.17 -21.11 -12.83
CA GLU A 129 6.60 -19.87 -12.31
C GLU A 129 7.51 -18.68 -12.59
N ILE A 130 6.90 -17.54 -12.93
CA ILE A 130 7.60 -16.27 -13.06
C ILE A 130 8.03 -15.82 -11.67
N GLY A 131 9.31 -15.49 -11.52
CA GLY A 131 9.80 -14.91 -10.26
C GLY A 131 9.12 -13.57 -9.98
N ILE A 132 8.66 -13.39 -8.75
CA ILE A 132 7.95 -12.18 -8.32
C ILE A 132 8.77 -11.48 -7.26
N GLU A 133 8.94 -10.17 -7.41
CA GLU A 133 9.50 -9.32 -6.38
C GLU A 133 8.41 -8.56 -5.66
N GLU A 134 8.64 -8.31 -4.38
CA GLU A 134 7.67 -7.66 -3.51
C GLU A 134 8.30 -6.45 -2.84
N LEU A 135 7.56 -5.34 -2.85
CA LEU A 135 7.96 -4.11 -2.18
C LEU A 135 6.90 -3.75 -1.14
N GLU A 136 7.32 -3.55 0.10
CA GLU A 136 6.45 -3.06 1.15
C GLU A 136 6.88 -1.63 1.52
N ILE A 137 5.90 -0.73 1.51
CA ILE A 137 6.13 0.69 1.71
C ILE A 137 5.42 1.15 2.99
N ALA A 138 6.17 1.79 3.89
CA ALA A 138 5.62 2.51 5.02
C ALA A 138 5.43 3.98 4.62
N HIS A 139 4.37 4.60 5.13
CA HIS A 139 4.07 6.00 4.82
C HIS A 139 3.41 6.67 6.03
N GLN A 140 3.27 7.98 5.96
CA GLN A 140 2.65 8.75 7.04
C GLN A 140 1.19 9.11 6.78
N TYR A 141 0.74 9.01 5.54
CA TYR A 141 -0.62 9.39 5.17
C TYR A 141 -0.96 8.86 3.78
N ILE A 142 -2.18 8.36 3.61
CA ILE A 142 -2.72 7.97 2.30
C ILE A 142 -4.17 8.44 2.20
N LYS A 143 -4.55 8.90 1.03
CA LYS A 143 -5.90 9.35 0.74
C LYS A 143 -6.31 8.98 -0.68
N ARG A 144 -7.53 8.49 -0.84
CA ARG A 144 -8.11 8.27 -2.15
C ARG A 144 -8.58 9.60 -2.73
N GLU A 145 -8.02 9.99 -3.87
CA GLU A 145 -8.36 11.25 -4.54
C GLU A 145 -9.38 11.06 -5.67
N LYS A 146 -9.52 9.85 -6.15
CA LYS A 146 -10.45 9.57 -7.23
C LYS A 146 -11.15 8.23 -7.09
#